data_353f56d6d4274174f008e5b2451486da
#
_entry.id   353f56d6d4274174f008e5b2451486da
#
_cell.length_a   1.000
_cell.length_b   1.000
_cell.length_c   1.000
_cell.angle_alpha   90.00
_cell.angle_beta   90.00
_cell.angle_gamma   90.00
#
_symmetry.space_group_name_H-M   'P 1'
#
loop_
_entity.id
_entity.type
_entity.pdbx_description
1 polymer ?
#
loop_
_entity_poly.entity_id
_entity_poly.type
_entity_poly.pdbx_seq_one_letter_code
_entity_poly.pdbx_strand_id
1 'polypeptide(L)'
;MDIERIYFDMDGVLADFVRGVRELCGLDMSVGDDIMFEGIRKVDRFYYKLEPMPGMLELFDDLRRRYPGKVEILSAVPKPSRNVPTAGDDKREWVRKYLGEDVKVNIVLRREKPDYVKGKGSILIDDTEGNILSWNEAGGTGILFEDAASAERELSRIFNQ
;
A
#
# COMPACT_ATOMS: atom_id res chain seq x y z
N MET A 1 -11.41 -18.63 9.44
CA MET A 1 -11.13 -17.29 9.97
C MET A 1 -12.17 -16.31 9.45
N ASP A 2 -12.75 -15.54 10.33
CA ASP A 2 -13.66 -14.46 9.92
C ASP A 2 -12.85 -13.25 9.48
N ILE A 3 -13.04 -12.85 8.23
CA ILE A 3 -12.35 -11.69 7.68
C ILE A 3 -13.04 -10.43 8.17
N GLU A 4 -12.32 -9.66 8.98
CA GLU A 4 -12.79 -8.37 9.46
C GLU A 4 -12.59 -7.30 8.40
N ARG A 5 -11.36 -7.21 7.87
CA ARG A 5 -11.01 -6.23 6.85
C ARG A 5 -9.70 -6.61 6.18
N ILE A 6 -9.58 -6.25 4.91
CA ILE A 6 -8.36 -6.47 4.12
C ILE A 6 -7.84 -5.09 3.73
N TYR A 7 -6.63 -4.77 4.18
CA TYR A 7 -5.95 -3.53 3.87
C TYR A 7 -4.81 -3.77 2.90
N PHE A 8 -4.73 -2.93 1.88
CA PHE A 8 -3.62 -2.89 0.95
C PHE A 8 -2.79 -1.64 1.20
N ASP A 9 -1.49 -1.79 1.39
CA ASP A 9 -0.56 -0.68 1.24
C ASP A 9 -0.55 -0.22 -0.22
N MET A 10 -0.05 0.97 -0.48
CA MET A 10 -0.06 1.52 -1.82
C MET A 10 1.32 1.46 -2.48
N ASP A 11 2.31 2.16 -1.92
CA ASP A 11 3.65 2.19 -2.51
C ASP A 11 4.34 0.83 -2.38
N GLY A 12 4.76 0.26 -3.51
CA GLY A 12 5.39 -1.06 -3.53
C GLY A 12 4.41 -2.23 -3.49
N VAL A 13 3.10 -1.98 -3.43
CA VAL A 13 2.04 -3.01 -3.43
C VAL A 13 1.06 -2.79 -4.58
N LEU A 14 0.28 -1.70 -4.54
CA LEU A 14 -0.64 -1.33 -5.64
C LEU A 14 0.06 -0.47 -6.69
N ALA A 15 0.94 0.44 -6.26
CA ALA A 15 1.68 1.35 -7.12
C ALA A 15 3.15 0.93 -7.16
N ASP A 16 3.74 0.93 -8.35
CA ASP A 16 5.12 0.52 -8.59
C ASP A 16 6.09 1.65 -8.24
N PHE A 17 6.36 1.80 -6.95
CA PHE A 17 7.18 2.87 -6.40
C PHE A 17 8.63 2.81 -6.90
N VAL A 18 9.24 1.64 -6.92
CA VAL A 18 10.63 1.45 -7.38
C VAL A 18 10.78 1.89 -8.83
N ARG A 19 9.85 1.48 -9.68
CA ARG A 19 9.80 1.90 -11.08
C ARG A 19 9.64 3.42 -11.20
N GLY A 20 8.77 4.01 -10.37
CA GLY A 20 8.55 5.45 -10.36
C GLY A 20 9.82 6.24 -10.00
N VAL A 21 10.54 5.78 -8.99
CA VAL A 21 11.83 6.41 -8.61
C VAL A 21 12.83 6.33 -9.77
N ARG A 22 12.90 5.17 -10.43
CA ARG A 22 13.80 4.99 -11.57
C ARG A 22 13.40 5.84 -12.77
N GLU A 23 12.15 5.78 -13.17
CA GLU A 23 11.68 6.42 -14.42
C GLU A 23 11.42 7.92 -14.27
N LEU A 24 10.87 8.35 -13.15
CA LEU A 24 10.51 9.76 -12.93
C LEU A 24 11.64 10.56 -12.30
N CYS A 25 12.44 9.97 -11.43
CA CYS A 25 13.54 10.63 -10.74
C CYS A 25 14.92 10.32 -11.35
N GLY A 26 15.01 9.26 -12.17
CA GLY A 26 16.30 8.82 -12.70
C GLY A 26 17.24 8.27 -11.64
N LEU A 27 16.70 7.71 -10.56
CA LEU A 27 17.46 7.25 -9.41
C LEU A 27 17.28 5.75 -9.19
N ASP A 28 18.31 5.15 -8.60
CA ASP A 28 18.28 3.79 -8.09
C ASP A 28 17.92 3.83 -6.60
N MET A 29 17.21 2.81 -6.12
CA MET A 29 16.79 2.75 -4.71
C MET A 29 17.96 2.66 -3.72
N SER A 30 19.15 2.34 -4.19
CA SER A 30 20.35 2.29 -3.35
C SER A 30 20.87 3.67 -2.92
N VAL A 31 20.34 4.76 -3.48
CA VAL A 31 20.85 6.12 -3.17
C VAL A 31 20.53 6.58 -1.74
N GLY A 32 19.63 5.88 -1.05
CA GLY A 32 19.21 6.26 0.29
C GLY A 32 18.06 7.27 0.28
N ASP A 33 17.43 7.44 1.45
CA ASP A 33 16.19 8.19 1.58
C ASP A 33 16.35 9.68 1.28
N ASP A 34 17.42 10.30 1.72
CA ASP A 34 17.60 11.75 1.54
C ASP A 34 17.67 12.14 0.06
N ILE A 35 18.45 11.39 -0.72
CA ILE A 35 18.59 11.63 -2.17
C ILE A 35 17.30 11.26 -2.89
N MET A 36 16.67 10.17 -2.48
CA MET A 36 15.40 9.71 -3.07
C MET A 36 14.31 10.77 -2.90
N PHE A 37 14.13 11.30 -1.69
CA PHE A 37 13.09 12.32 -1.45
C PHE A 37 13.43 13.66 -2.10
N GLU A 38 14.71 14.01 -2.23
CA GLU A 38 15.10 15.16 -3.04
C GLU A 38 14.63 14.99 -4.48
N GLY A 39 14.82 13.82 -5.05
CA GLY A 39 14.34 13.50 -6.41
C GLY A 39 12.82 13.55 -6.51
N ILE A 40 12.12 12.98 -5.55
CA ILE A 40 10.65 12.96 -5.51
C ILE A 40 10.09 14.40 -5.47
N ARG A 41 10.67 15.28 -4.66
CA ARG A 41 10.23 16.67 -4.56
C ARG A 41 10.34 17.43 -5.88
N LYS A 42 11.23 17.02 -6.77
CA LYS A 42 11.41 17.66 -8.09
C LYS A 42 10.40 17.20 -9.13
N VAL A 43 9.67 16.14 -8.86
CA VAL A 43 8.66 15.60 -9.77
C VAL A 43 7.29 16.12 -9.35
N ASP A 44 6.62 16.84 -10.26
CA ASP A 44 5.27 17.30 -10.00
C ASP A 44 4.32 16.09 -9.88
N ARG A 45 3.60 16.00 -8.76
CA ARG A 45 2.62 14.96 -8.49
C ARG A 45 3.20 13.53 -8.62
N PHE A 46 4.37 13.31 -8.03
CA PHE A 46 5.09 12.05 -8.13
C PHE A 46 4.19 10.83 -7.86
N TYR A 47 3.46 10.82 -6.72
CA TYR A 47 2.64 9.67 -6.34
C TYR A 47 1.47 9.41 -7.27
N TYR A 48 0.92 10.46 -7.87
CA TYR A 48 -0.15 10.32 -8.86
C TYR A 48 0.37 9.68 -10.16
N LYS A 49 1.62 9.90 -10.51
CA LYS A 49 2.22 9.44 -11.77
C LYS A 49 2.73 8.00 -11.73
N LEU A 50 2.66 7.34 -10.58
CA LEU A 50 3.13 5.96 -10.47
C LEU A 50 2.29 5.01 -11.32
N GLU A 51 2.97 4.04 -11.93
CA GLU A 51 2.27 2.97 -12.66
C GLU A 51 1.75 1.91 -11.69
N PRO A 52 0.63 1.25 -12.01
CA PRO A 52 0.15 0.15 -11.18
C PRO A 52 1.13 -1.03 -11.15
N MET A 53 1.22 -1.68 -10.00
CA MET A 53 1.97 -2.93 -9.86
C MET A 53 1.24 -4.04 -10.63
N PRO A 54 1.97 -4.84 -11.46
CA PRO A 54 1.33 -5.88 -12.27
C PRO A 54 0.43 -6.82 -11.48
N GLY A 55 -0.80 -7.02 -11.97
CA GLY A 55 -1.77 -7.94 -11.39
C GLY A 55 -2.49 -7.44 -10.15
N MET A 56 -2.10 -6.30 -9.58
CA MET A 56 -2.62 -5.88 -8.28
C MET A 56 -3.94 -5.14 -8.35
N LEU A 57 -4.24 -4.41 -9.43
CA LEU A 57 -5.57 -3.81 -9.59
C LEU A 57 -6.64 -4.90 -9.72
N GLU A 58 -6.34 -5.95 -10.49
CA GLU A 58 -7.23 -7.09 -10.67
C GLU A 58 -7.48 -7.83 -9.36
N LEU A 59 -6.41 -8.07 -8.58
CA LEU A 59 -6.53 -8.72 -7.27
C LEU A 59 -7.37 -7.88 -6.31
N PHE A 60 -7.14 -6.59 -6.26
CA PHE A 60 -7.90 -5.66 -5.41
C PHE A 60 -9.39 -5.69 -5.77
N ASP A 61 -9.71 -5.59 -7.06
CA ASP A 61 -11.10 -5.59 -7.53
C ASP A 61 -11.78 -6.94 -7.29
N ASP A 62 -11.07 -8.05 -7.47
CA ASP A 62 -11.59 -9.38 -7.15
C ASP A 62 -11.96 -9.50 -5.68
N LEU A 63 -11.08 -9.07 -4.80
CA LEU A 63 -11.33 -9.11 -3.35
C LEU A 63 -12.48 -8.21 -2.94
N ARG A 64 -12.63 -7.04 -3.57
CA ARG A 64 -13.78 -6.15 -3.31
C ARG A 64 -15.11 -6.82 -3.64
N ARG A 65 -15.16 -7.60 -4.71
CA ARG A 65 -16.36 -8.33 -5.09
C ARG A 65 -16.66 -9.47 -4.11
N ARG A 66 -15.62 -10.15 -3.63
CA ARG A 66 -15.76 -11.30 -2.71
C ARG A 66 -16.04 -10.87 -1.27
N TYR A 67 -15.51 -9.72 -0.86
CA TYR A 67 -15.64 -9.18 0.50
C TYR A 67 -16.15 -7.74 0.44
N PRO A 68 -17.41 -7.52 0.01
CA PRO A 68 -17.96 -6.17 -0.15
C PRO A 68 -17.87 -5.35 1.14
N GLY A 69 -17.37 -4.11 1.02
CA GLY A 69 -17.24 -3.19 2.15
C GLY A 69 -16.10 -3.50 3.11
N LYS A 70 -15.28 -4.52 2.81
CA LYS A 70 -14.19 -4.96 3.71
C LYS A 70 -12.78 -4.73 3.15
N VAL A 71 -12.64 -4.20 1.95
CA VAL A 71 -11.33 -4.00 1.32
C VAL A 71 -11.02 -2.50 1.24
N GLU A 72 -9.93 -2.09 1.85
CA GLU A 72 -9.53 -0.69 1.94
C GLU A 72 -8.04 -0.52 1.65
N ILE A 73 -7.64 0.71 1.40
CA ILE A 73 -6.24 1.07 1.28
C ILE A 73 -5.77 1.69 2.60
N LEU A 74 -4.60 1.29 3.06
CA LEU A 74 -3.95 1.82 4.26
C LEU A 74 -2.52 2.21 3.88
N SER A 75 -2.32 3.48 3.59
CA SER A 75 -1.06 4.00 3.04
C SER A 75 -0.45 5.05 3.95
N ALA A 76 0.86 4.90 4.18
CA ALA A 76 1.61 5.92 4.91
C ALA A 76 2.10 7.01 3.95
N VAL A 77 2.00 8.27 4.40
CA VAL A 77 2.61 9.40 3.70
C VAL A 77 4.03 9.64 4.23
N PRO A 78 4.90 10.28 3.44
CA PRO A 78 6.21 10.68 3.92
C PRO A 78 6.11 11.54 5.19
N LYS A 79 7.09 11.40 6.08
CA LYS A 79 7.17 12.25 7.28
C LYS A 79 7.16 13.73 6.87
N PRO A 80 6.58 14.63 7.71
CA PRO A 80 6.58 16.07 7.42
C PRO A 80 7.95 16.65 7.10
N SER A 81 9.01 16.11 7.72
CA SER A 81 10.39 16.52 7.47
C SER A 81 10.87 16.24 6.03
N ARG A 82 10.21 15.34 5.31
CA ARG A 82 10.54 15.04 3.91
C ARG A 82 9.97 16.09 2.94
N ASN A 83 9.03 16.90 3.40
CA ASN A 83 8.44 18.01 2.65
C ASN A 83 7.83 17.59 1.30
N VAL A 84 6.92 16.62 1.35
CA VAL A 84 6.10 16.21 0.21
C VAL A 84 4.61 16.37 0.59
N PRO A 85 4.13 17.61 0.75
CA PRO A 85 2.82 17.88 1.35
C PRO A 85 1.63 17.41 0.50
N THR A 86 1.82 17.24 -0.80
CA THR A 86 0.75 16.80 -1.72
C THR A 86 0.62 15.29 -1.82
N ALA A 87 1.48 14.51 -1.15
CA ALA A 87 1.52 13.05 -1.29
C ALA A 87 0.16 12.40 -1.01
N GLY A 88 -0.52 12.82 0.05
CA GLY A 88 -1.82 12.26 0.42
C GLY A 88 -2.89 12.50 -0.64
N ASP A 89 -3.01 13.72 -1.12
CA ASP A 89 -3.97 14.09 -2.17
C ASP A 89 -3.67 13.35 -3.48
N ASP A 90 -2.40 13.26 -3.85
CA ASP A 90 -1.97 12.54 -5.05
C ASP A 90 -2.32 11.05 -4.97
N LYS A 91 -2.14 10.44 -3.82
CA LYS A 91 -2.52 9.04 -3.60
C LYS A 91 -4.02 8.84 -3.73
N ARG A 92 -4.84 9.72 -3.17
CA ARG A 92 -6.29 9.65 -3.30
C ARG A 92 -6.75 9.77 -4.75
N GLU A 93 -6.13 10.66 -5.51
CA GLU A 93 -6.46 10.82 -6.93
C GLU A 93 -6.00 9.64 -7.78
N TRP A 94 -4.86 9.04 -7.44
CA TRP A 94 -4.39 7.81 -8.07
C TRP A 94 -5.42 6.69 -7.90
N VAL A 95 -5.95 6.54 -6.69
CA VAL A 95 -6.97 5.54 -6.39
C VAL A 95 -8.25 5.79 -7.20
N ARG A 96 -8.71 7.04 -7.29
CA ARG A 96 -9.88 7.38 -8.11
C ARG A 96 -9.66 7.01 -9.56
N LYS A 97 -8.47 7.26 -10.09
CA LYS A 97 -8.12 6.97 -11.48
C LYS A 97 -8.16 5.48 -11.79
N TYR A 98 -7.58 4.65 -10.92
CA TYR A 98 -7.38 3.23 -11.21
C TYR A 98 -8.41 2.30 -10.58
N LEU A 99 -8.99 2.66 -9.45
CA LEU A 99 -9.86 1.79 -8.67
C LEU A 99 -11.26 2.38 -8.45
N GLY A 100 -11.47 3.66 -8.72
CA GLY A 100 -12.77 4.32 -8.61
C GLY A 100 -12.93 5.12 -7.32
N GLU A 101 -14.10 5.75 -7.20
CA GLU A 101 -14.41 6.67 -6.08
C GLU A 101 -14.90 5.96 -4.82
N ASP A 102 -15.32 4.69 -4.95
CA ASP A 102 -15.94 3.93 -3.87
C ASP A 102 -14.94 3.25 -2.93
N VAL A 103 -13.64 3.43 -3.16
CA VAL A 103 -12.59 2.82 -2.35
C VAL A 103 -12.23 3.73 -1.20
N LYS A 104 -12.30 3.19 0.01
CA LYS A 104 -11.85 3.93 1.19
C LYS A 104 -10.33 3.93 1.25
N VAL A 105 -9.75 5.14 1.34
CA VAL A 105 -8.30 5.36 1.44
C VAL A 105 -8.00 5.95 2.81
N ASN A 106 -7.23 5.21 3.60
CA ASN A 106 -6.75 5.67 4.90
C ASN A 106 -5.32 6.17 4.74
N ILE A 107 -5.13 7.47 4.88
CA ILE A 107 -3.81 8.12 4.81
C ILE A 107 -3.34 8.34 6.24
N VAL A 108 -2.22 7.73 6.59
CA VAL A 108 -1.74 7.68 7.97
C VAL A 108 -0.24 7.94 8.04
N LEU A 109 0.29 8.07 9.25
CA LEU A 109 1.72 7.91 9.51
C LEU A 109 2.00 6.41 9.70
N ARG A 110 3.21 5.99 9.36
CA ARG A 110 3.59 4.56 9.41
C ARG A 110 3.29 3.94 10.79
N ARG A 111 3.59 4.65 11.86
CA ARG A 111 3.37 4.16 13.24
C ARG A 111 1.91 3.96 13.60
N GLU A 112 1.00 4.56 12.85
CA GLU A 112 -0.44 4.47 13.09
C GLU A 112 -1.09 3.25 12.47
N LYS A 113 -0.41 2.56 11.54
CA LYS A 113 -1.00 1.38 10.87
C LYS A 113 -1.50 0.33 11.86
N PRO A 114 -0.74 -0.06 12.91
CA PRO A 114 -1.23 -1.08 13.86
C PRO A 114 -2.52 -0.71 14.61
N ASP A 115 -2.86 0.58 14.68
CA ASP A 115 -4.10 1.04 15.34
C ASP A 115 -5.36 0.53 14.60
N TYR A 116 -5.22 0.10 13.36
CA TYR A 116 -6.32 -0.43 12.55
C TYR A 116 -6.61 -1.90 12.81
N VAL A 117 -5.77 -2.59 13.56
CA VAL A 117 -5.96 -4.01 13.87
C VAL A 117 -7.12 -4.19 14.86
N LYS A 118 -8.08 -5.05 14.50
CA LYS A 118 -9.20 -5.44 15.36
C LYS A 118 -9.24 -6.94 15.64
N GLY A 119 -8.14 -7.64 15.40
CA GLY A 119 -8.01 -9.07 15.59
C GLY A 119 -7.39 -9.75 14.39
N LYS A 120 -7.34 -11.09 14.43
CA LYS A 120 -6.69 -11.88 13.38
C LYS A 120 -7.29 -11.71 11.99
N GLY A 121 -8.58 -11.37 11.91
CA GLY A 121 -9.28 -11.11 10.65
C GLY A 121 -8.93 -9.75 10.03
N SER A 122 -8.12 -8.92 10.69
CA SER A 122 -7.58 -7.70 10.10
C SER A 122 -6.30 -8.06 9.33
N ILE A 123 -6.40 -8.07 8.00
CA ILE A 123 -5.32 -8.48 7.10
C ILE A 123 -4.64 -7.24 6.51
N LEU A 124 -3.31 -7.23 6.49
CA LEU A 124 -2.52 -6.19 5.82
C LEU A 124 -1.59 -6.83 4.80
N ILE A 125 -1.64 -6.32 3.56
CA ILE A 125 -0.70 -6.65 2.50
C ILE A 125 0.24 -5.45 2.35
N ASP A 126 1.50 -5.62 2.68
CA ASP A 126 2.50 -4.55 2.74
C ASP A 126 3.87 -5.10 2.34
N ASP A 127 4.68 -4.31 1.68
CA ASP A 127 6.01 -4.73 1.21
C ASP A 127 7.13 -4.47 2.24
N THR A 128 6.81 -3.83 3.35
CA THR A 128 7.77 -3.47 4.38
C THR A 128 7.71 -4.45 5.55
N GLU A 129 8.80 -5.19 5.77
CA GLU A 129 8.87 -6.22 6.81
C GLU A 129 8.52 -5.66 8.21
N GLY A 130 9.04 -4.47 8.54
CA GLY A 130 8.75 -3.82 9.83
C GLY A 130 7.27 -3.53 10.02
N ASN A 131 6.56 -3.16 8.97
CA ASN A 131 5.10 -2.93 9.03
C ASN A 131 4.34 -4.23 9.30
N ILE A 132 4.76 -5.32 8.67
CA ILE A 132 4.17 -6.64 8.89
C ILE A 132 4.40 -7.12 10.31
N LEU A 133 5.62 -6.96 10.83
CA LEU A 133 5.92 -7.34 12.22
C LEU A 133 5.07 -6.58 13.22
N SER A 134 4.96 -5.26 13.07
CA SER A 134 4.14 -4.42 13.96
C SER A 134 2.65 -4.79 13.88
N TRP A 135 2.17 -5.09 12.67
CA TRP A 135 0.80 -5.52 12.45
C TRP A 135 0.49 -6.85 13.16
N ASN A 136 1.39 -7.82 13.00
CA ASN A 136 1.25 -9.13 13.66
C ASN A 136 1.33 -9.02 15.18
N GLU A 137 2.22 -8.19 15.69
CA GLU A 137 2.34 -7.93 17.15
C GLU A 137 1.07 -7.30 17.72
N ALA A 138 0.37 -6.50 16.93
CA ALA A 138 -0.91 -5.92 17.34
C ALA A 138 -2.08 -6.91 17.27
N GLY A 139 -1.85 -8.11 16.78
CA GLY A 139 -2.85 -9.18 16.73
C GLY A 139 -3.51 -9.38 15.36
N GLY A 140 -3.06 -8.69 14.33
CA GLY A 140 -3.53 -8.85 12.96
C GLY A 140 -2.81 -9.97 12.22
N THR A 141 -3.15 -10.14 10.95
CA THR A 141 -2.51 -11.08 10.03
C THR A 141 -1.86 -10.31 8.87
N GLY A 142 -0.54 -10.26 8.86
CA GLY A 142 0.21 -9.57 7.82
C GLY A 142 0.68 -10.50 6.72
N ILE A 143 0.67 -10.00 5.48
CA ILE A 143 1.23 -10.66 4.31
C ILE A 143 2.35 -9.77 3.78
N LEU A 144 3.58 -10.27 3.79
CA LEU A 144 4.70 -9.57 3.19
C LEU A 144 4.60 -9.71 1.67
N PHE A 145 4.38 -8.60 1.01
CA PHE A 145 4.15 -8.56 -0.44
C PHE A 145 5.45 -8.76 -1.22
N GLU A 146 5.42 -9.63 -2.20
CA GLU A 146 6.49 -9.81 -3.20
C GLU A 146 5.94 -9.56 -4.60
N ASP A 147 4.85 -10.23 -4.97
CA ASP A 147 4.15 -10.08 -6.24
C ASP A 147 2.70 -10.51 -6.11
N ALA A 148 1.90 -10.30 -7.15
CA ALA A 148 0.47 -10.64 -7.14
C ALA A 148 0.23 -12.13 -6.92
N ALA A 149 1.02 -12.99 -7.56
CA ALA A 149 0.85 -14.44 -7.45
C ALA A 149 1.09 -14.93 -6.02
N SER A 150 2.15 -14.45 -5.36
CA SER A 150 2.42 -14.83 -3.97
C SER A 150 1.37 -14.28 -3.01
N ALA A 151 0.88 -13.05 -3.24
CA ALA A 151 -0.20 -12.47 -2.44
C ALA A 151 -1.48 -13.30 -2.55
N GLU A 152 -1.85 -13.72 -3.76
CA GLU A 152 -3.01 -14.59 -3.97
C GLU A 152 -2.87 -15.93 -3.24
N ARG A 153 -1.70 -16.55 -3.30
CA ARG A 153 -1.46 -17.83 -2.60
C ARG A 153 -1.61 -17.65 -1.09
N GLU A 154 -1.03 -16.62 -0.52
CA GLU A 154 -1.14 -16.36 0.92
C GLU A 154 -2.57 -16.04 1.35
N LEU A 155 -3.30 -15.24 0.57
CA LEU A 155 -4.71 -14.95 0.83
C LEU A 155 -5.55 -16.22 0.77
N SER A 156 -5.36 -17.07 -0.24
CA SER A 156 -6.09 -18.33 -0.37
C SER A 156 -5.83 -19.24 0.82
N ARG A 157 -4.60 -19.31 1.30
CA ARG A 157 -4.24 -20.09 2.49
C ARG A 157 -4.98 -19.57 3.73
N ILE A 158 -5.04 -18.26 3.90
CA ILE A 158 -5.75 -17.63 5.02
C ILE A 158 -7.26 -17.89 4.93
N PHE A 159 -7.85 -17.73 3.75
CA PHE A 159 -9.29 -17.91 3.57
C PHE A 159 -9.75 -19.36 3.77
N ASN A 160 -8.86 -20.33 3.61
CA ASN A 160 -9.15 -21.74 3.76
C ASN A 160 -8.86 -22.27 5.18
N GLN A 161 -8.54 -21.40 6.11
CA GLN A 161 -8.35 -21.81 7.52
C GLN A 161 -9.66 -21.94 8.28
#